data_a114ac56795c88a765a68b6b74ea0be7
#
_entry.id   a114ac56795c88a765a68b6b74ea0be7
#
_cell.length_a   1.000
_cell.length_b   1.000
_cell.length_c   1.000
_cell.angle_alpha   90.00
_cell.angle_beta   90.00
_cell.angle_gamma   90.00
#
_symmetry.space_group_name_H-M   'P 1'
#
loop_
_entity.id
_entity.type
_entity.pdbx_description
1 polymer ?
#
loop_
_entity_poly.entity_id
_entity_poly.type
_entity_poly.pdbx_seq_one_letter_code
_entity_poly.pdbx_strand_id
1 'polypeptide(L)'
;MHFRDNVILQAKNGPLDFQPREPYAPVFDQIKKTPLMAELQITQEYLGQSIHLTYLAPMWKEFFSFVSPQSLKGIAGVANIGDDTNWCGHHFSQANWYAFGRLAWNPDLTSEDIAKEWLLQTFAPEVLPSALDIMLRSHEACVDYMMPLGLHHIFMADHHYGPEPDGNQPHFPEEWKPVYYHKADSAGIGFDRSSKGTNAVSQYREPYCRDYDNLATCPEEYLLWFHHVPWTYKMKNGNTLWQEMQQHYNRGVSEVEDFVRIWHSLKPHVDEQRYREVDERLQKHLQNAREWRDVCLGYFGKLL
;
A
#
# COMPACT_ATOMS: atom_id res chain seq x y z
N MET A 1 7.05 25.59 12.82
CA MET A 1 6.24 25.37 14.03
C MET A 1 7.18 24.97 15.17
N HIS A 2 7.00 25.50 16.37
CA HIS A 2 7.80 25.16 17.56
C HIS A 2 6.88 25.03 18.76
N PHE A 3 6.81 23.85 19.32
CA PHE A 3 6.10 23.58 20.57
C PHE A 3 7.06 23.58 21.76
N ARG A 4 6.55 23.41 22.97
CA ARG A 4 7.36 23.23 24.17
C ARG A 4 8.20 21.94 24.05
N ASP A 5 9.31 21.85 24.74
CA ASP A 5 10.29 20.77 24.65
C ASP A 5 9.73 19.38 25.08
N ASN A 6 8.63 19.36 25.82
CA ASN A 6 7.94 18.13 26.25
C ASN A 6 6.87 17.65 25.25
N VAL A 7 6.74 18.27 24.07
CA VAL A 7 5.78 17.88 23.02
C VAL A 7 6.50 17.07 21.96
N ILE A 8 5.94 15.92 21.61
CA ILE A 8 6.31 15.11 20.44
C ILE A 8 5.13 15.09 19.50
N LEU A 9 5.35 15.41 18.23
CA LEU A 9 4.31 15.33 17.21
C LEU A 9 4.30 13.95 16.59
N GLN A 10 3.15 13.31 16.58
CA GLN A 10 2.92 12.06 15.87
C GLN A 10 2.42 12.36 14.47
N ALA A 11 3.05 11.77 13.46
CA ALA A 11 2.73 11.98 12.06
C ALA A 11 2.60 10.63 11.34
N LYS A 12 1.57 10.52 10.50
CA LYS A 12 1.37 9.35 9.62
C LYS A 12 2.57 9.16 8.69
N ASN A 13 2.88 7.93 8.35
CA ASN A 13 3.97 7.60 7.44
C ASN A 13 3.75 8.11 6.01
N GLY A 14 2.51 8.18 5.54
CA GLY A 14 2.13 8.74 4.24
C GLY A 14 1.35 10.06 4.36
N PRO A 15 1.24 10.85 3.28
CA PRO A 15 0.63 12.19 3.32
C PRO A 15 -0.90 12.20 3.28
N LEU A 16 -1.56 11.09 2.90
CA LEU A 16 -3.03 11.01 2.87
C LEU A 16 -3.57 10.20 4.04
N ASP A 17 -3.86 8.93 3.84
CA ASP A 17 -4.59 8.14 4.83
C ASP A 17 -4.29 6.64 4.73
N PHE A 18 -3.04 6.25 4.83
CA PHE A 18 -2.65 4.84 4.79
C PHE A 18 -3.10 4.09 3.52
N GLN A 19 -3.00 4.75 2.35
CA GLN A 19 -3.22 4.11 1.06
C GLN A 19 -2.26 2.92 0.86
N PRO A 20 -2.52 1.99 -0.06
CA PRO A 20 -1.68 0.81 -0.26
C PRO A 20 -0.19 1.12 -0.43
N ARG A 21 0.16 2.20 -1.14
CA ARG A 21 1.51 2.78 -1.19
C ARG A 21 1.42 4.29 -1.31
N GLU A 22 1.95 5.00 -0.33
CA GLU A 22 2.10 6.45 -0.38
C GLU A 22 3.59 6.82 -0.38
N PRO A 23 3.99 7.93 -1.02
CA PRO A 23 5.30 8.49 -0.71
C PRO A 23 5.34 8.86 0.79
N TYR A 24 6.54 8.94 1.38
CA TYR A 24 6.62 9.34 2.79
C TYR A 24 6.03 10.73 3.01
N ALA A 25 5.46 10.99 4.18
CA ALA A 25 4.85 12.28 4.49
C ALA A 25 5.93 13.39 4.57
N PRO A 26 5.83 14.48 3.80
CA PRO A 26 6.86 15.53 3.76
C PRO A 26 7.00 16.29 5.07
N VAL A 27 6.09 16.14 6.02
CA VAL A 27 6.19 16.69 7.37
C VAL A 27 7.47 16.26 8.09
N PHE A 28 8.01 15.08 7.79
CA PHE A 28 9.28 14.60 8.33
C PHE A 28 10.48 15.42 7.84
N ASP A 29 10.37 16.06 6.68
CA ASP A 29 11.39 16.96 6.16
C ASP A 29 11.26 18.39 6.68
N GLN A 30 10.04 18.83 6.99
CA GLN A 30 9.76 20.24 7.28
C GLN A 30 9.87 20.59 8.75
N ILE A 31 9.55 19.67 9.65
CA ILE A 31 9.59 19.94 11.09
C ILE A 31 10.98 19.61 11.65
N LYS A 32 11.76 20.65 11.97
CA LYS A 32 13.14 20.51 12.43
C LYS A 32 13.35 20.81 13.93
N LYS A 33 12.40 21.49 14.57
CA LYS A 33 12.58 21.97 15.97
C LYS A 33 11.77 21.16 16.98
N THR A 34 10.62 20.65 16.58
CA THR A 34 9.79 19.81 17.45
C THR A 34 10.09 18.34 17.16
N PRO A 35 10.32 17.51 18.18
CA PRO A 35 10.53 16.09 18.00
C PRO A 35 9.34 15.43 17.29
N LEU A 36 9.63 14.49 16.40
CA LEU A 36 8.63 13.71 15.65
C LEU A 36 8.65 12.26 16.10
N MET A 37 7.49 11.62 16.03
CA MET A 37 7.35 10.17 16.02
C MET A 37 6.55 9.77 14.78
N ALA A 38 6.85 8.59 14.25
CA ALA A 38 6.11 8.03 13.13
C ALA A 38 4.88 7.27 13.62
N GLU A 39 3.77 7.44 12.91
CA GLU A 39 2.58 6.62 13.03
C GLU A 39 2.53 5.66 11.85
N LEU A 40 2.77 4.36 12.11
CA LEU A 40 2.74 3.31 11.10
C LEU A 40 1.38 2.63 11.09
N GLN A 41 0.84 2.39 9.91
CA GLN A 41 -0.39 1.61 9.80
C GLN A 41 -0.15 0.13 10.08
N ILE A 42 -0.84 -0.42 11.06
CA ILE A 42 -1.07 -1.86 11.20
C ILE A 42 -2.49 -2.18 10.68
N THR A 43 -3.37 -1.17 10.71
CA THR A 43 -4.67 -1.25 10.07
C THR A 43 -4.52 -1.53 8.56
N GLN A 44 -5.44 -2.28 8.02
CA GLN A 44 -5.48 -2.64 6.60
C GLN A 44 -6.76 -2.12 5.94
N GLU A 45 -7.20 -0.92 6.33
CA GLU A 45 -8.44 -0.32 5.83
C GLU A 45 -8.45 -0.26 4.30
N TYR A 46 -7.36 0.22 3.72
CA TYR A 46 -7.18 0.33 2.27
C TYR A 46 -6.50 -0.89 1.63
N LEU A 47 -6.28 -1.94 2.40
CA LEU A 47 -5.64 -3.20 1.98
C LEU A 47 -6.59 -4.38 2.19
N GLY A 48 -7.84 -4.24 1.73
CA GLY A 48 -8.88 -5.25 1.85
C GLY A 48 -9.46 -5.40 3.25
N GLN A 49 -9.41 -4.35 4.08
CA GLN A 49 -10.00 -4.29 5.42
C GLN A 49 -9.64 -5.49 6.30
N SER A 50 -8.37 -5.86 6.33
CA SER A 50 -7.84 -7.04 7.05
C SER A 50 -8.38 -8.40 6.56
N ILE A 51 -9.11 -8.45 5.44
CA ILE A 51 -9.54 -9.70 4.81
C ILE A 51 -8.44 -10.27 3.92
N HIS A 52 -7.71 -9.39 3.22
CA HIS A 52 -6.64 -9.79 2.32
C HIS A 52 -5.38 -10.18 3.09
N LEU A 53 -4.64 -11.15 2.57
CA LEU A 53 -3.30 -11.45 3.07
C LEU A 53 -2.36 -10.34 2.58
N THR A 54 -1.92 -9.49 3.49
CA THR A 54 -0.99 -8.40 3.19
C THR A 54 0.02 -8.26 4.31
N TYR A 55 1.30 -8.52 4.02
CA TYR A 55 2.40 -8.38 4.96
C TYR A 55 3.01 -6.97 4.83
N LEU A 56 2.95 -6.19 5.89
CA LEU A 56 3.24 -4.75 5.86
C LEU A 56 4.71 -4.39 6.12
N ALA A 57 5.54 -5.30 6.61
CA ALA A 57 6.93 -4.99 6.93
C ALA A 57 7.74 -4.46 5.72
N PRO A 58 7.57 -4.94 4.47
CA PRO A 58 8.21 -4.34 3.29
C PRO A 58 7.87 -2.85 3.14
N MET A 59 6.61 -2.47 3.28
CA MET A 59 6.14 -1.08 3.21
C MET A 59 6.78 -0.20 4.31
N TRP A 60 6.89 -0.69 5.54
CA TRP A 60 7.54 0.05 6.62
C TRP A 60 9.05 0.18 6.41
N LYS A 61 9.70 -0.84 5.84
CA LYS A 61 11.12 -0.76 5.45
C LYS A 61 11.34 0.26 4.33
N GLU A 62 10.41 0.36 3.38
CA GLU A 62 10.42 1.40 2.35
C GLU A 62 10.34 2.79 3.00
N PHE A 63 9.38 3.02 3.91
CA PHE A 63 9.28 4.27 4.68
C PHE A 63 10.58 4.60 5.42
N PHE A 64 11.20 3.64 6.09
CA PHE A 64 12.46 3.84 6.80
C PHE A 64 13.67 4.08 5.89
N SER A 65 13.57 3.81 4.60
CA SER A 65 14.59 4.22 3.64
C SER A 65 14.59 5.74 3.38
N PHE A 66 13.43 6.37 3.57
CA PHE A 66 13.27 7.83 3.44
C PHE A 66 13.44 8.56 4.78
N VAL A 67 12.90 8.01 5.85
CA VAL A 67 12.89 8.61 7.19
C VAL A 67 13.72 7.75 8.14
N SER A 68 14.90 8.24 8.53
CA SER A 68 15.78 7.51 9.45
C SER A 68 15.08 7.26 10.80
N PRO A 69 14.95 6.00 11.26
CA PRO A 69 14.38 5.71 12.57
C PRO A 69 15.10 6.42 13.72
N GLN A 70 16.41 6.64 13.61
CA GLN A 70 17.22 7.32 14.61
C GLN A 70 16.87 8.81 14.76
N SER A 71 16.22 9.40 13.75
CA SER A 71 15.73 10.79 13.81
C SER A 71 14.40 10.92 14.57
N LEU A 72 13.72 9.81 14.83
CA LEU A 72 12.41 9.76 15.48
C LEU A 72 12.54 9.59 16.99
N LYS A 73 11.62 10.15 17.75
CA LYS A 73 11.51 9.97 19.20
C LYS A 73 10.68 8.75 19.59
N GLY A 74 9.98 8.16 18.64
CA GLY A 74 9.19 6.97 18.83
C GLY A 74 8.52 6.53 17.55
N ILE A 75 7.95 5.34 17.60
CA ILE A 75 7.16 4.74 16.52
C ILE A 75 5.87 4.24 17.17
N ALA A 76 4.73 4.71 16.68
CA ALA A 76 3.40 4.26 17.08
C ALA A 76 2.79 3.39 15.99
N GLY A 77 2.05 2.36 16.38
CA GLY A 77 1.26 1.55 15.46
C GLY A 77 -0.22 1.86 15.61
N VAL A 78 -0.93 2.01 14.50
CA VAL A 78 -2.39 2.20 14.49
C VAL A 78 -3.05 0.98 13.88
N ALA A 79 -4.04 0.43 14.56
CA ALA A 79 -4.75 -0.76 14.12
C ALA A 79 -6.24 -0.66 14.39
N ASN A 80 -7.04 -1.21 13.49
CA ASN A 80 -8.43 -1.53 13.73
C ASN A 80 -8.51 -2.98 14.21
N ILE A 81 -9.16 -3.22 15.33
CA ILE A 81 -9.35 -4.54 15.91
C ILE A 81 -10.80 -4.94 15.76
N GLY A 82 -11.04 -6.06 15.09
CA GLY A 82 -12.36 -6.66 14.97
C GLY A 82 -12.74 -7.53 16.16
N ASP A 83 -13.92 -8.10 16.11
CA ASP A 83 -14.50 -9.01 17.09
C ASP A 83 -14.52 -10.48 16.61
N ASP A 84 -13.87 -10.77 15.47
CA ASP A 84 -13.75 -12.14 14.99
C ASP A 84 -12.76 -12.99 15.82
N THR A 85 -12.74 -14.28 15.60
CA THR A 85 -11.98 -15.26 16.40
C THR A 85 -10.48 -14.94 16.46
N ASN A 86 -9.92 -14.40 15.39
CA ASN A 86 -8.49 -14.04 15.34
C ASN A 86 -8.23 -12.53 15.55
N TRP A 87 -9.25 -11.74 15.88
CA TRP A 87 -9.24 -10.30 16.19
C TRP A 87 -8.54 -9.38 15.17
N CYS A 88 -7.67 -9.91 14.34
CA CYS A 88 -6.92 -9.18 13.31
C CYS A 88 -7.56 -9.24 11.93
N GLY A 89 -8.68 -9.95 11.74
CA GLY A 89 -9.35 -10.15 10.45
C GLY A 89 -8.75 -11.26 9.57
N HIS A 90 -7.45 -11.56 9.72
CA HIS A 90 -6.75 -12.63 9.01
C HIS A 90 -5.62 -13.19 9.87
N HIS A 91 -5.37 -14.51 9.82
CA HIS A 91 -4.26 -15.12 10.60
C HIS A 91 -2.91 -14.46 10.28
N PHE A 92 -2.63 -14.20 9.02
CA PHE A 92 -1.40 -13.52 8.61
C PHE A 92 -1.33 -12.05 9.02
N SER A 93 -2.44 -11.41 9.39
CA SER A 93 -2.41 -10.05 9.95
C SER A 93 -1.73 -10.00 11.31
N GLN A 94 -1.69 -11.12 12.05
CA GLN A 94 -0.90 -11.23 13.29
C GLN A 94 0.59 -11.02 13.04
N ALA A 95 1.09 -11.43 11.85
CA ALA A 95 2.48 -11.17 11.45
C ALA A 95 2.80 -9.69 11.39
N ASN A 96 1.83 -8.83 11.05
CA ASN A 96 2.01 -7.38 11.01
C ASN A 96 2.22 -6.81 12.42
N TRP A 97 1.51 -7.31 13.43
CA TRP A 97 1.73 -6.92 14.81
C TRP A 97 3.09 -7.36 15.31
N TYR A 98 3.48 -8.59 14.99
CA TYR A 98 4.80 -9.10 15.31
C TYR A 98 5.90 -8.25 14.66
N ALA A 99 5.76 -7.99 13.37
CA ALA A 99 6.70 -7.22 12.60
C ALA A 99 6.81 -5.77 13.09
N PHE A 100 5.68 -5.13 13.44
CA PHE A 100 5.69 -3.80 14.04
C PHE A 100 6.54 -3.79 15.31
N GLY A 101 6.32 -4.72 16.24
CA GLY A 101 7.11 -4.81 17.49
C GLY A 101 8.61 -5.05 17.23
N ARG A 102 8.94 -5.91 16.25
CA ARG A 102 10.33 -6.21 15.90
C ARG A 102 11.03 -4.99 15.28
N LEU A 103 10.40 -4.29 14.35
CA LEU A 103 10.96 -3.10 13.69
C LEU A 103 11.01 -1.88 14.62
N ALA A 104 10.03 -1.71 15.50
CA ALA A 104 10.06 -0.64 16.51
C ALA A 104 11.21 -0.83 17.50
N TRP A 105 11.58 -2.07 17.79
CA TRP A 105 12.71 -2.41 18.66
C TRP A 105 14.05 -2.37 17.92
N ASN A 106 14.12 -2.96 16.74
CA ASN A 106 15.31 -3.01 15.89
C ASN A 106 14.95 -2.77 14.43
N PRO A 107 15.05 -1.54 13.93
CA PRO A 107 14.69 -1.18 12.55
C PRO A 107 15.65 -1.74 11.48
N ASP A 108 16.80 -2.29 11.90
CA ASP A 108 17.79 -2.86 10.97
C ASP A 108 17.41 -4.27 10.50
N LEU A 109 16.45 -4.92 11.19
CA LEU A 109 15.95 -6.24 10.76
C LEU A 109 15.35 -6.17 9.37
N THR A 110 15.50 -7.28 8.62
CA THR A 110 14.86 -7.40 7.31
C THR A 110 13.42 -7.89 7.44
N SER A 111 12.58 -7.51 6.48
CA SER A 111 11.20 -8.01 6.41
C SER A 111 11.15 -9.53 6.30
N GLU A 112 12.12 -10.11 5.59
CA GLU A 112 12.24 -11.56 5.40
C GLU A 112 12.57 -12.29 6.71
N ASP A 113 13.56 -11.81 7.47
CA ASP A 113 13.93 -12.44 8.74
C ASP A 113 12.78 -12.40 9.75
N ILE A 114 12.09 -11.27 9.84
CA ILE A 114 10.92 -11.13 10.72
C ILE A 114 9.78 -12.09 10.31
N ALA A 115 9.52 -12.21 9.00
CA ALA A 115 8.53 -13.15 8.49
C ALA A 115 8.88 -14.60 8.83
N LYS A 116 10.16 -14.99 8.66
CA LYS A 116 10.67 -16.32 9.05
C LYS A 116 10.48 -16.59 10.54
N GLU A 117 10.83 -15.62 11.40
CA GLU A 117 10.65 -15.73 12.84
C GLU A 117 9.18 -16.00 13.21
N TRP A 118 8.26 -15.22 12.63
CA TRP A 118 6.83 -15.38 12.91
C TRP A 118 6.28 -16.71 12.38
N LEU A 119 6.66 -17.11 11.16
CA LEU A 119 6.21 -18.35 10.56
C LEU A 119 6.66 -19.58 11.37
N LEU A 120 7.92 -19.61 11.85
CA LEU A 120 8.43 -20.71 12.66
C LEU A 120 7.81 -20.80 14.05
N GLN A 121 7.22 -19.70 14.56
CA GLN A 121 6.46 -19.72 15.82
C GLN A 121 4.99 -20.12 15.60
N THR A 122 4.48 -20.04 14.38
CA THR A 122 3.06 -20.17 14.08
C THR A 122 2.72 -21.48 13.38
N PHE A 123 3.60 -21.96 12.51
CA PHE A 123 3.37 -23.12 11.65
C PHE A 123 4.50 -24.14 11.77
N ALA A 124 4.27 -25.34 11.25
CA ALA A 124 5.31 -26.35 11.09
C ALA A 124 6.39 -25.88 10.08
N PRO A 125 7.65 -26.33 10.25
CA PRO A 125 8.77 -25.88 9.41
C PRO A 125 8.54 -26.10 7.90
N GLU A 126 7.77 -27.11 7.53
CA GLU A 126 7.44 -27.44 6.13
C GLU A 126 6.62 -26.34 5.43
N VAL A 127 5.91 -25.53 6.22
CA VAL A 127 5.10 -24.41 5.70
C VAL A 127 5.97 -23.21 5.32
N LEU A 128 7.14 -23.07 5.98
CA LEU A 128 7.98 -21.86 5.91
C LEU A 128 8.30 -21.39 4.49
N PRO A 129 8.87 -22.20 3.56
CA PRO A 129 9.30 -21.66 2.27
C PRO A 129 8.16 -21.06 1.45
N SER A 130 7.04 -21.76 1.43
CA SER A 130 5.87 -21.38 0.62
C SER A 130 5.09 -20.21 1.24
N ALA A 131 4.91 -20.20 2.55
CA ALA A 131 4.22 -19.10 3.22
C ALA A 131 5.07 -17.82 3.25
N LEU A 132 6.39 -17.94 3.33
CA LEU A 132 7.32 -16.83 3.22
C LEU A 132 7.22 -16.17 1.84
N ASP A 133 7.18 -16.96 0.77
CA ASP A 133 7.02 -16.47 -0.59
C ASP A 133 5.71 -15.68 -0.75
N ILE A 134 4.58 -16.20 -0.27
CA ILE A 134 3.31 -15.48 -0.24
C ILE A 134 3.44 -14.17 0.52
N MET A 135 3.97 -14.20 1.75
CA MET A 135 4.07 -12.99 2.59
C MET A 135 4.86 -11.88 1.91
N LEU A 136 6.05 -12.19 1.38
CA LEU A 136 6.93 -11.18 0.80
C LEU A 136 6.37 -10.53 -0.47
N ARG A 137 5.53 -11.24 -1.23
CA ARG A 137 4.88 -10.72 -2.45
C ARG A 137 3.53 -10.04 -2.19
N SER A 138 2.92 -10.28 -1.04
CA SER A 138 1.51 -9.95 -0.79
C SER A 138 1.18 -8.46 -0.82
N HIS A 139 2.06 -7.60 -0.29
CA HIS A 139 1.85 -6.15 -0.32
C HIS A 139 1.91 -5.63 -1.76
N GLU A 140 2.93 -6.02 -2.52
CA GLU A 140 3.09 -5.60 -3.92
C GLU A 140 1.93 -6.06 -4.80
N ALA A 141 1.42 -7.29 -4.58
CA ALA A 141 0.23 -7.78 -5.27
C ALA A 141 -1.00 -6.88 -5.04
N CYS A 142 -1.21 -6.42 -3.79
CA CYS A 142 -2.29 -5.48 -3.48
C CYS A 142 -2.07 -4.12 -4.16
N VAL A 143 -0.85 -3.59 -4.13
CA VAL A 143 -0.51 -2.34 -4.83
C VAL A 143 -0.79 -2.45 -6.32
N ASP A 144 -0.43 -3.56 -6.94
CA ASP A 144 -0.61 -3.79 -8.37
C ASP A 144 -2.07 -3.69 -8.82
N TYR A 145 -3.01 -4.25 -8.08
CA TYR A 145 -4.42 -4.21 -8.50
C TYR A 145 -5.25 -3.10 -7.85
N MET A 146 -4.75 -2.43 -6.81
CA MET A 146 -5.45 -1.31 -6.16
C MET A 146 -4.88 0.05 -6.53
N MET A 147 -3.54 0.16 -6.66
CA MET A 147 -2.84 1.42 -6.76
C MET A 147 -1.66 1.38 -7.75
N PRO A 148 -1.85 0.88 -8.97
CA PRO A 148 -0.76 0.76 -9.94
C PRO A 148 -0.12 2.13 -10.22
N LEU A 149 1.23 2.17 -10.26
CA LEU A 149 2.00 3.35 -10.63
C LEU A 149 1.72 4.61 -9.78
N GLY A 150 1.25 4.44 -8.54
CA GLY A 150 0.87 5.56 -7.66
C GLY A 150 -0.54 6.12 -7.89
N LEU A 151 -1.34 5.47 -8.72
CA LEU A 151 -2.77 5.78 -8.86
C LEU A 151 -3.50 5.48 -7.56
N HIS A 152 -4.14 6.47 -6.94
CA HIS A 152 -4.59 6.35 -5.56
C HIS A 152 -6.02 6.84 -5.35
N HIS A 153 -6.60 6.46 -4.22
CA HIS A 153 -7.90 6.87 -3.72
C HIS A 153 -9.07 6.51 -4.66
N ILE A 154 -9.04 5.30 -5.25
CA ILE A 154 -10.09 4.79 -6.15
C ILE A 154 -11.05 3.86 -5.39
N PHE A 155 -11.12 4.01 -4.09
CA PHE A 155 -11.91 3.18 -3.20
C PHE A 155 -13.37 3.59 -3.18
N MET A 156 -14.22 2.59 -3.04
CA MET A 156 -15.65 2.78 -2.80
C MET A 156 -15.87 3.64 -1.56
N ALA A 157 -16.75 4.62 -1.67
CA ALA A 157 -17.14 5.45 -0.54
C ALA A 157 -17.69 4.59 0.61
N ASP A 158 -17.60 5.11 1.81
CA ASP A 158 -18.09 4.55 3.07
C ASP A 158 -17.26 3.39 3.64
N HIS A 159 -16.78 2.43 2.86
CA HIS A 159 -16.11 1.25 3.44
C HIS A 159 -14.75 0.88 2.83
N HIS A 160 -14.27 1.58 1.82
CA HIS A 160 -12.91 1.44 1.22
C HIS A 160 -12.50 0.03 0.79
N TYR A 161 -13.45 -0.88 0.54
CA TYR A 161 -13.14 -2.27 0.22
C TYR A 161 -13.06 -2.53 -1.28
N GLY A 162 -14.05 -2.10 -2.04
CA GLY A 162 -14.11 -2.28 -3.49
C GLY A 162 -13.64 -1.04 -4.27
N PRO A 163 -13.49 -1.16 -5.61
CA PRO A 163 -13.18 -0.04 -6.50
C PRO A 163 -14.40 0.78 -6.86
N GLU A 164 -14.27 2.10 -6.90
CA GLU A 164 -15.28 3.04 -7.39
C GLU A 164 -14.62 4.17 -8.19
N PRO A 165 -13.96 3.87 -9.34
CA PRO A 165 -13.25 4.90 -10.11
C PRO A 165 -14.14 6.02 -10.64
N ASP A 166 -15.45 5.82 -10.78
CA ASP A 166 -16.45 6.82 -11.16
C ASP A 166 -17.06 7.55 -9.96
N GLY A 167 -16.56 7.30 -8.75
CA GLY A 167 -17.06 7.88 -7.51
C GLY A 167 -17.05 9.40 -7.53
N ASN A 168 -18.25 10.01 -7.57
CA ASN A 168 -18.49 11.45 -7.62
C ASN A 168 -19.78 11.85 -6.92
N GLN A 169 -19.98 11.36 -5.70
CA GLN A 169 -21.19 11.61 -4.94
C GLN A 169 -21.31 13.11 -4.57
N PRO A 170 -22.43 13.77 -4.89
CA PRO A 170 -22.58 15.24 -4.70
C PRO A 170 -22.50 15.72 -3.25
N HIS A 171 -22.77 14.83 -2.29
CA HIS A 171 -22.79 15.17 -0.85
C HIS A 171 -21.41 15.02 -0.19
N PHE A 172 -20.42 14.44 -0.88
CA PHE A 172 -19.06 14.35 -0.36
C PHE A 172 -18.22 15.57 -0.74
N PRO A 173 -17.28 15.98 0.11
CA PRO A 173 -16.24 16.94 -0.26
C PRO A 173 -15.48 16.45 -1.50
N GLU A 174 -14.98 17.38 -2.30
CA GLU A 174 -14.22 17.05 -3.52
C GLU A 174 -13.01 16.14 -3.20
N GLU A 175 -12.35 16.40 -2.09
CA GLU A 175 -11.16 15.67 -1.62
C GLU A 175 -11.46 14.24 -1.15
N TRP A 176 -12.73 13.82 -1.16
CA TRP A 176 -13.12 12.45 -0.81
C TRP A 176 -13.54 11.64 -2.03
N LYS A 177 -13.59 12.27 -3.19
CA LYS A 177 -14.07 11.63 -4.43
C LYS A 177 -12.93 11.01 -5.22
N PRO A 178 -13.04 9.74 -5.65
CA PRO A 178 -12.07 9.11 -6.54
C PRO A 178 -11.72 9.94 -7.78
N VAL A 179 -12.72 10.51 -8.46
CA VAL A 179 -12.50 11.35 -9.66
C VAL A 179 -11.62 12.59 -9.40
N TYR A 180 -11.60 13.10 -8.18
CA TYR A 180 -10.73 14.21 -7.78
C TYR A 180 -9.24 13.82 -7.80
N TYR A 181 -8.93 12.58 -7.44
CA TYR A 181 -7.55 12.12 -7.34
C TYR A 181 -7.01 11.59 -8.66
N HIS A 182 -7.74 10.74 -9.37
CA HIS A 182 -7.20 10.18 -10.60
C HIS A 182 -7.26 11.15 -11.79
N LYS A 183 -8.19 12.12 -11.79
CA LYS A 183 -8.35 13.14 -12.85
C LYS A 183 -8.28 12.58 -14.27
N ALA A 184 -8.75 11.33 -14.47
CA ALA A 184 -8.67 10.68 -15.76
C ALA A 184 -9.61 11.33 -16.77
N ASP A 185 -9.09 11.59 -17.96
CA ASP A 185 -9.81 12.12 -19.13
C ASP A 185 -9.28 11.47 -20.42
N SER A 186 -9.70 11.97 -21.59
CA SER A 186 -9.22 11.47 -22.89
C SER A 186 -7.73 11.74 -23.15
N ALA A 187 -7.10 12.63 -22.40
CA ALA A 187 -5.68 12.99 -22.56
C ALA A 187 -4.77 12.11 -21.68
N GLY A 188 -5.22 11.73 -20.47
CA GLY A 188 -4.37 11.00 -19.54
C GLY A 188 -5.01 10.73 -18.17
N ILE A 189 -4.19 10.40 -17.19
CA ILE A 189 -4.57 10.06 -15.84
C ILE A 189 -3.50 10.48 -14.83
N GLY A 190 -3.89 10.72 -13.57
CA GLY A 190 -3.01 11.04 -12.45
C GLY A 190 -3.14 12.49 -11.98
N PHE A 191 -2.62 12.77 -10.80
CA PHE A 191 -2.71 14.08 -10.16
C PHE A 191 -1.41 14.87 -10.34
N ASP A 192 -1.46 16.00 -11.04
CA ASP A 192 -0.26 16.84 -11.21
C ASP A 192 0.08 17.60 -9.93
N ARG A 193 1.05 17.06 -9.18
CA ARG A 193 1.65 17.65 -7.98
C ARG A 193 3.03 18.21 -8.23
N SER A 194 3.49 18.22 -9.50
CA SER A 194 4.74 18.84 -9.92
C SER A 194 4.73 20.36 -9.74
N SER A 195 5.86 21.01 -10.00
CA SER A 195 5.99 22.48 -10.01
C SER A 195 5.10 23.17 -11.03
N LYS A 196 4.60 22.43 -12.03
CA LYS A 196 3.66 22.91 -13.05
C LYS A 196 2.19 22.78 -12.62
N GLY A 197 1.91 21.90 -11.66
CA GLY A 197 0.58 21.68 -11.09
C GLY A 197 0.41 22.36 -9.73
N THR A 198 0.13 21.57 -8.67
CA THR A 198 -0.06 22.09 -7.32
C THR A 198 1.23 22.44 -6.58
N ASN A 199 2.37 22.08 -7.13
CA ASN A 199 3.70 22.26 -6.53
C ASN A 199 3.90 21.57 -5.16
N ALA A 200 3.17 20.49 -4.90
CA ALA A 200 3.33 19.74 -3.65
C ALA A 200 4.71 19.09 -3.53
N VAL A 201 5.39 18.82 -4.64
CA VAL A 201 6.77 18.31 -4.66
C VAL A 201 7.75 19.22 -3.92
N SER A 202 7.51 20.54 -3.87
CA SER A 202 8.37 21.49 -3.13
C SER A 202 8.40 21.27 -1.61
N GLN A 203 7.53 20.42 -1.09
CA GLN A 203 7.49 20.04 0.32
C GLN A 203 8.54 19.00 0.69
N TYR A 204 9.10 18.29 -0.29
CA TYR A 204 10.11 17.26 -0.09
C TYR A 204 11.52 17.85 -0.11
N ARG A 205 12.46 17.23 0.62
CA ARG A 205 13.88 17.60 0.56
C ARG A 205 14.52 17.11 -0.74
N GLU A 206 15.66 17.68 -1.09
CA GLU A 206 16.53 17.13 -2.13
C GLU A 206 17.14 15.77 -1.71
N PRO A 207 17.32 14.81 -2.62
CA PRO A 207 17.06 14.95 -4.07
C PRO A 207 15.59 14.69 -4.48
N TYR A 208 14.72 14.28 -3.56
CA TYR A 208 13.35 13.82 -3.86
C TYR A 208 12.48 14.91 -4.49
N CYS A 209 12.61 16.17 -4.05
CA CYS A 209 11.92 17.30 -4.67
C CYS A 209 12.16 17.33 -6.18
N ARG A 210 13.43 17.31 -6.60
CA ARG A 210 13.82 17.33 -8.00
C ARG A 210 13.36 16.07 -8.75
N ASP A 211 13.54 14.91 -8.13
CA ASP A 211 13.28 13.62 -8.78
C ASP A 211 11.77 13.40 -8.97
N TYR A 212 10.94 13.80 -8.02
CA TYR A 212 9.47 13.76 -8.13
C TYR A 212 8.90 14.84 -9.05
N ASP A 213 9.56 15.99 -9.20
CA ASP A 213 9.11 17.08 -10.07
C ASP A 213 9.25 16.78 -11.57
N ASN A 214 10.14 15.87 -11.93
CA ASN A 214 10.42 15.56 -13.32
C ASN A 214 9.86 14.19 -13.71
N LEU A 215 8.94 14.18 -14.67
CA LEU A 215 8.29 12.96 -15.18
C LEU A 215 9.28 11.86 -15.58
N ALA A 216 10.45 12.19 -16.10
CA ALA A 216 11.45 11.22 -16.54
C ALA A 216 12.25 10.60 -15.38
N THR A 217 12.38 11.29 -14.26
CA THR A 217 13.12 10.82 -13.08
C THR A 217 12.22 10.37 -11.93
N CYS A 218 10.93 10.69 -11.99
CA CYS A 218 9.96 10.23 -11.00
C CYS A 218 9.97 8.69 -10.95
N PRO A 219 10.09 8.09 -9.76
CA PRO A 219 9.94 6.66 -9.60
C PRO A 219 8.58 6.19 -10.13
N GLU A 220 8.57 5.06 -10.83
CA GLU A 220 7.35 4.57 -11.49
C GLU A 220 6.24 4.27 -10.49
N GLU A 221 6.58 3.81 -9.28
CA GLU A 221 5.65 3.55 -8.18
C GLU A 221 4.91 4.79 -7.67
N TYR A 222 5.40 6.01 -7.97
CA TYR A 222 4.79 7.29 -7.60
C TYR A 222 4.39 8.14 -8.81
N LEU A 223 4.45 7.61 -10.02
CA LEU A 223 4.28 8.35 -11.26
C LEU A 223 2.93 9.10 -11.30
N LEU A 224 1.83 8.38 -11.09
CA LEU A 224 0.48 8.95 -11.13
C LEU A 224 0.08 9.68 -9.83
N TRP A 225 0.91 9.54 -8.79
CA TRP A 225 0.79 10.36 -7.59
C TRP A 225 1.22 11.79 -7.84
N PHE A 226 2.33 11.97 -8.58
CA PHE A 226 2.94 13.28 -8.80
C PHE A 226 2.62 13.91 -10.15
N HIS A 227 2.20 13.13 -11.15
CA HIS A 227 1.99 13.62 -12.51
C HIS A 227 0.66 13.20 -13.10
N HIS A 228 0.09 14.10 -13.93
CA HIS A 228 -0.94 13.73 -14.90
C HIS A 228 -0.26 13.28 -16.18
N VAL A 229 -0.43 12.01 -16.54
CA VAL A 229 0.38 11.36 -17.58
C VAL A 229 -0.47 10.93 -18.77
N PRO A 230 -0.09 11.28 -20.01
CA PRO A 230 -0.82 10.84 -21.20
C PRO A 230 -0.88 9.32 -21.33
N TRP A 231 -2.01 8.79 -21.80
CA TRP A 231 -2.20 7.35 -22.00
C TRP A 231 -1.15 6.71 -22.91
N THR A 232 -0.63 7.48 -23.87
CA THR A 232 0.39 7.05 -24.84
C THR A 232 1.82 7.27 -24.37
N TYR A 233 2.04 7.83 -23.17
CA TYR A 233 3.37 8.03 -22.60
C TYR A 233 4.16 6.72 -22.60
N LYS A 234 5.41 6.76 -23.05
CA LYS A 234 6.28 5.59 -23.10
C LYS A 234 7.03 5.42 -21.79
N MET A 235 6.74 4.31 -21.11
CA MET A 235 7.44 3.87 -19.92
C MET A 235 8.86 3.41 -20.26
N LYS A 236 9.71 3.24 -19.26
CA LYS A 236 11.12 2.83 -19.46
C LYS A 236 11.26 1.48 -20.17
N ASN A 237 10.30 0.59 -20.00
CA ASN A 237 10.26 -0.73 -20.67
C ASN A 237 9.70 -0.68 -22.10
N GLY A 238 9.30 0.49 -22.60
CA GLY A 238 8.74 0.70 -23.93
C GLY A 238 7.23 0.53 -24.07
N ASN A 239 6.54 0.07 -23.02
CA ASN A 239 5.07 0.04 -22.98
C ASN A 239 4.48 1.44 -23.00
N THR A 240 3.22 1.59 -23.43
CA THR A 240 2.47 2.80 -23.12
C THR A 240 2.02 2.77 -21.64
N LEU A 241 1.69 3.93 -21.07
CA LEU A 241 1.10 4.00 -19.72
C LEU A 241 -0.09 3.04 -19.60
N TRP A 242 -0.99 3.04 -20.58
CA TRP A 242 -2.15 2.13 -20.56
C TRP A 242 -1.75 0.65 -20.56
N GLN A 243 -0.79 0.28 -21.39
CA GLN A 243 -0.29 -1.11 -21.41
C GLN A 243 0.36 -1.49 -20.05
N GLU A 244 1.09 -0.57 -19.45
CA GLU A 244 1.71 -0.80 -18.14
C GLU A 244 0.66 -0.96 -17.03
N MET A 245 -0.35 -0.08 -17.00
CA MET A 245 -1.48 -0.22 -16.07
C MET A 245 -2.18 -1.58 -16.23
N GLN A 246 -2.44 -2.01 -17.48
CA GLN A 246 -3.03 -3.32 -17.72
C GLN A 246 -2.15 -4.46 -17.20
N GLN A 247 -0.83 -4.36 -17.35
CA GLN A 247 0.10 -5.36 -16.83
C GLN A 247 0.10 -5.42 -15.30
N HIS A 248 0.10 -4.26 -14.61
CA HIS A 248 0.01 -4.20 -13.15
C HIS A 248 -1.28 -4.87 -12.64
N TYR A 249 -2.45 -4.46 -13.15
CA TYR A 249 -3.73 -5.05 -12.75
C TYR A 249 -3.77 -6.57 -12.96
N ASN A 250 -3.30 -7.05 -14.12
CA ASN A 250 -3.28 -8.48 -14.41
C ASN A 250 -2.24 -9.23 -13.55
N ARG A 251 -1.07 -8.65 -13.31
CA ARG A 251 -0.04 -9.23 -12.45
C ARG A 251 -0.56 -9.38 -11.02
N GLY A 252 -1.15 -8.34 -10.43
CA GLY A 252 -1.71 -8.40 -9.09
C GLY A 252 -2.74 -9.52 -8.91
N VAL A 253 -3.65 -9.68 -9.88
CA VAL A 253 -4.62 -10.80 -9.87
C VAL A 253 -3.90 -12.15 -9.98
N SER A 254 -2.93 -12.28 -10.89
CA SER A 254 -2.18 -13.53 -11.08
C SER A 254 -1.39 -13.91 -9.82
N GLU A 255 -0.82 -12.94 -9.10
CA GLU A 255 -0.15 -13.17 -7.83
C GLU A 255 -1.11 -13.75 -6.78
N VAL A 256 -2.31 -13.20 -6.66
CA VAL A 256 -3.30 -13.71 -5.71
C VAL A 256 -3.81 -15.10 -6.11
N GLU A 257 -3.95 -15.39 -7.40
CA GLU A 257 -4.23 -16.76 -7.89
C GLU A 257 -3.14 -17.74 -7.50
N ASP A 258 -1.89 -17.30 -7.58
CA ASP A 258 -0.74 -18.10 -7.17
C ASP A 258 -0.72 -18.33 -5.65
N PHE A 259 -1.06 -17.32 -4.83
CA PHE A 259 -1.19 -17.48 -3.37
C PHE A 259 -2.22 -18.54 -3.00
N VAL A 260 -3.38 -18.56 -3.65
CA VAL A 260 -4.39 -19.60 -3.45
C VAL A 260 -3.82 -20.98 -3.78
N ARG A 261 -3.15 -21.11 -4.94
CA ARG A 261 -2.53 -22.38 -5.37
C ARG A 261 -1.46 -22.87 -4.40
N ILE A 262 -0.60 -21.96 -3.95
CA ILE A 262 0.47 -22.27 -2.98
C ILE A 262 -0.17 -22.69 -1.65
N TRP A 263 -1.16 -21.95 -1.15
CA TRP A 263 -1.84 -22.29 0.10
C TRP A 263 -2.49 -23.67 0.05
N HIS A 264 -3.14 -24.01 -1.07
CA HIS A 264 -3.71 -25.35 -1.26
C HIS A 264 -2.67 -26.47 -1.15
N SER A 265 -1.45 -26.24 -1.60
CA SER A 265 -0.37 -27.23 -1.48
C SER A 265 0.10 -27.44 -0.03
N LEU A 266 -0.17 -26.49 0.86
CA LEU A 266 0.20 -26.55 2.27
C LEU A 266 -0.81 -27.31 3.15
N LYS A 267 -1.96 -27.73 2.61
CA LYS A 267 -3.01 -28.43 3.36
C LYS A 267 -2.52 -29.57 4.24
N PRO A 268 -1.58 -30.44 3.81
CA PRO A 268 -1.09 -31.53 4.68
C PRO A 268 -0.26 -31.08 5.89
N HIS A 269 0.17 -29.82 5.92
CA HIS A 269 1.13 -29.28 6.92
C HIS A 269 0.51 -28.23 7.83
N VAL A 270 -0.78 -27.91 7.65
CA VAL A 270 -1.52 -26.91 8.45
C VAL A 270 -2.73 -27.59 9.08
N ASP A 271 -3.04 -27.26 10.33
CA ASP A 271 -4.27 -27.74 10.95
C ASP A 271 -5.52 -27.29 10.19
N GLU A 272 -6.58 -28.10 10.26
CA GLU A 272 -7.78 -27.90 9.48
C GLU A 272 -8.46 -26.55 9.72
N GLN A 273 -8.46 -26.05 10.94
CA GLN A 273 -9.11 -24.80 11.29
C GLN A 273 -8.41 -23.63 10.61
N ARG A 274 -7.10 -23.46 10.83
CA ARG A 274 -6.32 -22.38 10.22
C ARG A 274 -6.28 -22.50 8.70
N TYR A 275 -6.14 -23.73 8.19
CA TYR A 275 -6.16 -23.96 6.74
C TYR A 275 -7.45 -23.43 6.11
N ARG A 276 -8.60 -23.79 6.66
CA ARG A 276 -9.91 -23.37 6.14
C ARG A 276 -10.12 -21.86 6.24
N GLU A 277 -9.82 -21.27 7.42
CA GLU A 277 -10.03 -19.83 7.64
C GLU A 277 -9.16 -18.98 6.71
N VAL A 278 -7.91 -19.38 6.49
CA VAL A 278 -7.02 -18.68 5.52
C VAL A 278 -7.49 -18.90 4.08
N ASP A 279 -7.91 -20.11 3.71
CA ASP A 279 -8.44 -20.39 2.37
C ASP A 279 -9.69 -19.55 2.07
N GLU A 280 -10.64 -19.48 2.99
CA GLU A 280 -11.84 -18.65 2.85
C GLU A 280 -11.48 -17.16 2.64
N ARG A 281 -10.48 -16.65 3.34
CA ARG A 281 -9.99 -15.27 3.16
C ARG A 281 -9.28 -15.08 1.83
N LEU A 282 -8.44 -16.03 1.40
CA LEU A 282 -7.77 -15.98 0.10
C LEU A 282 -8.76 -16.04 -1.07
N GLN A 283 -9.86 -16.81 -0.97
CA GLN A 283 -10.90 -16.80 -1.99
C GLN A 283 -11.59 -15.45 -2.12
N LYS A 284 -11.89 -14.78 -0.99
CA LYS A 284 -12.43 -13.41 -0.99
C LYS A 284 -11.43 -12.41 -1.57
N HIS A 285 -10.16 -12.55 -1.19
CA HIS A 285 -9.08 -11.72 -1.71
C HIS A 285 -9.00 -11.84 -3.24
N LEU A 286 -9.00 -13.06 -3.78
CA LEU A 286 -8.94 -13.30 -5.21
C LEU A 286 -10.18 -12.73 -5.94
N GLN A 287 -11.37 -12.91 -5.38
CA GLN A 287 -12.59 -12.33 -5.95
C GLN A 287 -12.49 -10.81 -6.03
N ASN A 288 -12.06 -10.17 -4.95
CA ASN A 288 -11.94 -8.71 -4.90
C ASN A 288 -10.81 -8.19 -5.81
N ALA A 289 -9.67 -8.87 -5.89
CA ALA A 289 -8.59 -8.49 -6.81
C ALA A 289 -9.06 -8.51 -8.28
N ARG A 290 -9.87 -9.50 -8.66
CA ARG A 290 -10.48 -9.56 -10.00
C ARG A 290 -11.48 -8.42 -10.23
N GLU A 291 -12.30 -8.11 -9.22
CA GLU A 291 -13.24 -6.99 -9.27
C GLU A 291 -12.49 -5.65 -9.47
N TRP A 292 -11.43 -5.40 -8.70
CA TRP A 292 -10.59 -4.22 -8.86
C TRP A 292 -10.07 -4.08 -10.28
N ARG A 293 -9.45 -5.13 -10.82
CA ARG A 293 -8.96 -5.14 -12.21
C ARG A 293 -10.07 -4.85 -13.21
N ASP A 294 -11.16 -5.59 -13.14
CA ASP A 294 -12.21 -5.56 -14.16
C ASP A 294 -12.95 -4.22 -14.15
N VAL A 295 -13.26 -3.67 -12.97
CA VAL A 295 -13.92 -2.36 -12.83
C VAL A 295 -13.00 -1.24 -13.27
N CYS A 296 -11.75 -1.20 -12.79
CA CYS A 296 -10.83 -0.12 -13.13
C CYS A 296 -10.44 -0.14 -14.63
N LEU A 297 -10.06 -1.28 -15.18
CA LEU A 297 -9.75 -1.37 -16.61
C LEU A 297 -10.98 -1.10 -17.48
N GLY A 298 -12.17 -1.54 -17.05
CA GLY A 298 -13.42 -1.25 -17.75
C GLY A 298 -13.81 0.22 -17.73
N TYR A 299 -13.51 0.93 -16.65
CA TYR A 299 -13.76 2.38 -16.54
C TYR A 299 -12.76 3.20 -17.34
N PHE A 300 -11.47 3.04 -17.06
CA PHE A 300 -10.42 3.83 -17.72
C PHE A 300 -10.32 3.52 -19.21
N GLY A 301 -10.56 2.28 -19.62
CA GLY A 301 -10.55 1.90 -21.04
C GLY A 301 -11.60 2.59 -21.91
N LYS A 302 -12.63 3.19 -21.33
CA LYS A 302 -13.63 4.00 -22.06
C LYS A 302 -13.16 5.42 -22.38
N LEU A 303 -12.05 5.84 -21.79
CA LEU A 303 -11.50 7.19 -21.95
C LEU A 303 -10.43 7.28 -23.04
N LEU A 304 -10.02 6.14 -23.63
CA LEU A 304 -8.94 6.01 -24.60
C LEU A 304 -9.36 6.40 -26.05
#